data_b7379e273f433c68c6b5278153361a59
#
_entry.id   b7379e273f433c68c6b5278153361a59
#
_cell.length_a   1.000
_cell.length_b   1.000
_cell.length_c   1.000
_cell.angle_alpha   90.00
_cell.angle_beta   90.00
_cell.angle_gamma   90.00
#
_symmetry.space_group_name_H-M   'P 1'
#
loop_
_entity.id
_entity.type
_entity.pdbx_description
1 polymer ?
#
loop_
_entity_poly.entity_id
_entity_poly.type
_entity_poly.pdbx_seq_one_letter_code
_entity_poly.pdbx_strand_id
1 'polypeptide(L)'
;ELKIKDKICINAVCYDKKVFNQKFFKNVYYDDILSDILKANALWQGKNLEKTDCGFEQNLKAKNYEIFYQVCDNKVSFFDKISHTKIILTHIQN
;
A
#
# COMPACT_ATOMS: atom_id res chain seq x y z
N GLU A 1 -8.21 5.61 15.34
CA GLU A 1 -6.81 5.98 15.13
C GLU A 1 -6.01 4.77 14.67
N LEU A 2 -5.20 4.97 13.65
CA LEU A 2 -4.36 3.92 13.10
C LEU A 2 -2.93 4.10 13.62
N LYS A 3 -2.45 3.11 14.36
CA LYS A 3 -1.06 3.09 14.84
C LYS A 3 -0.30 1.99 14.13
N ILE A 4 0.82 2.37 13.53
CA ILE A 4 1.67 1.45 12.80
C ILE A 4 3.05 1.45 13.43
N LYS A 5 3.37 0.40 14.17
CA LYS A 5 4.71 0.14 14.70
C LYS A 5 5.06 -1.30 14.35
N ASP A 6 5.07 -2.16 15.35
CA ASP A 6 5.27 -3.59 15.15
C ASP A 6 3.97 -4.29 14.78
N LYS A 7 2.84 -3.66 15.06
CA LYS A 7 1.54 -4.21 14.79
C LYS A 7 0.68 -3.20 14.03
N ILE A 8 -0.24 -3.72 13.23
CA ILE A 8 -1.18 -2.91 12.47
C ILE A 8 -2.55 -3.13 13.08
N CYS A 9 -3.18 -2.05 13.54
CA CYS A 9 -4.49 -2.11 14.19
C CYS A 9 -5.53 -1.46 13.30
N ILE A 10 -6.57 -2.22 12.97
CA ILE A 10 -7.69 -1.75 12.16
C ILE A 10 -8.99 -2.12 12.90
N ASN A 11 -9.83 -1.14 13.18
CA ASN A 11 -11.11 -1.33 13.87
C ASN A 11 -10.95 -2.12 15.18
N ALA A 12 -9.97 -1.73 16.00
CA ALA A 12 -9.66 -2.34 17.28
C ALA A 12 -9.12 -3.76 17.22
N VAL A 13 -8.85 -4.28 16.03
CA VAL A 13 -8.17 -5.57 15.83
C VAL A 13 -6.75 -5.31 15.40
N CYS A 14 -5.78 -5.87 16.12
CA CYS A 14 -4.37 -5.67 15.83
C CYS A 14 -3.73 -6.93 15.27
N TYR A 15 -2.90 -6.75 14.27
CA TYR A 15 -2.19 -7.83 13.58
C TYR A 15 -0.69 -7.54 13.60
N ASP A 16 0.11 -8.59 13.74
CA ASP A 16 1.53 -8.51 13.48
C ASP A 16 1.74 -8.17 12.00
N LYS A 17 2.75 -7.34 11.68
CA LYS A 17 3.02 -6.94 10.29
C LYS A 17 3.16 -8.12 9.34
N LYS A 18 3.91 -9.14 9.75
CA LYS A 18 4.11 -10.32 8.90
C LYS A 18 2.81 -11.09 8.69
N VAL A 19 2.02 -11.25 9.74
CA VAL A 19 0.74 -11.94 9.66
C VAL A 19 -0.22 -11.14 8.79
N PHE A 20 -0.24 -9.83 8.95
CA PHE A 20 -1.10 -8.98 8.14
C PHE A 20 -0.74 -9.08 6.66
N ASN A 21 0.55 -9.00 6.33
CA ASN A 21 1.01 -9.13 4.95
C ASN A 21 0.61 -10.48 4.34
N GLN A 22 0.72 -11.56 5.09
CA GLN A 22 0.33 -12.89 4.62
C GLN A 22 -1.18 -13.03 4.41
N LYS A 23 -1.98 -12.39 5.25
CA LYS A 23 -3.44 -12.48 5.16
C LYS A 23 -4.01 -11.62 4.03
N PHE A 24 -3.50 -10.42 3.88
CA PHE A 24 -4.09 -9.43 2.99
C PHE A 24 -3.36 -9.30 1.66
N PHE A 25 -2.09 -9.69 1.61
CA PHE A 25 -1.34 -9.79 0.37
C PHE A 25 -1.13 -11.24 0.01
N LYS A 26 -1.43 -11.60 -1.22
CA LYS A 26 -1.19 -12.94 -1.73
C LYS A 26 0.23 -13.12 -2.25
N ASN A 27 1.06 -12.13 -2.03
CA ASN A 27 2.43 -12.09 -2.53
C ASN A 27 3.35 -11.54 -1.44
N VAL A 28 4.64 -11.76 -1.60
CA VAL A 28 5.64 -11.26 -0.65
C VAL A 28 6.24 -9.97 -1.19
N TYR A 29 6.10 -8.91 -0.41
CA TYR A 29 6.69 -7.61 -0.70
C TYR A 29 7.65 -7.26 0.43
N TYR A 30 8.16 -6.01 0.43
CA TYR A 30 8.98 -5.57 1.56
C TYR A 30 8.11 -5.34 2.81
N ASP A 31 8.75 -5.44 4.00
CA ASP A 31 8.00 -5.49 5.27
C ASP A 31 7.12 -4.28 5.52
N ASP A 32 7.56 -3.09 5.12
CA ASP A 32 6.85 -1.85 5.42
C ASP A 32 5.89 -1.40 4.32
N ILE A 33 5.60 -2.26 3.35
CA ILE A 33 4.75 -1.87 2.22
C ILE A 33 3.37 -1.39 2.66
N LEU A 34 2.75 -2.09 3.60
CA LEU A 34 1.42 -1.71 4.06
C LEU A 34 1.45 -0.40 4.82
N SER A 35 2.49 -0.17 5.62
CA SER A 35 2.68 1.11 6.29
C SER A 35 2.76 2.27 5.29
N ASP A 36 3.51 2.08 4.21
CA ASP A 36 3.63 3.09 3.17
C ASP A 36 2.29 3.33 2.47
N ILE A 37 1.55 2.27 2.16
CA ILE A 37 0.23 2.40 1.54
C ILE A 37 -0.73 3.18 2.45
N LEU A 38 -0.76 2.84 3.74
CA LEU A 38 -1.66 3.48 4.69
C LEU A 38 -1.33 4.95 4.91
N LYS A 39 -0.06 5.32 4.76
CA LYS A 39 0.39 6.71 4.89
C LYS A 39 0.42 7.45 3.57
N ALA A 40 0.01 6.81 2.48
CA ALA A 40 0.07 7.36 1.13
C ALA A 40 1.50 7.74 0.71
N ASN A 41 2.49 7.01 1.20
CA ASN A 41 3.89 7.20 0.83
C ASN A 41 4.21 6.46 -0.47
N ALA A 42 5.26 6.93 -1.16
CA ALA A 42 5.77 6.22 -2.32
C ALA A 42 6.29 4.83 -1.93
N LEU A 43 6.07 3.84 -2.79
CA LEU A 43 6.54 2.48 -2.57
C LEU A 43 7.97 2.33 -3.10
N TRP A 44 8.73 1.40 -2.50
CA TRP A 44 10.13 1.16 -2.88
C TRP A 44 10.93 2.48 -3.04
N GLN A 45 10.74 3.40 -2.10
CA GLN A 45 11.46 4.67 -2.04
C GLN A 45 11.28 5.53 -3.30
N GLY A 46 10.11 5.45 -3.95
CA GLY A 46 9.80 6.27 -5.10
C GLY A 46 10.24 5.69 -6.44
N LYS A 47 10.50 4.39 -6.50
CA LYS A 47 10.89 3.75 -7.74
C LYS A 47 9.81 3.93 -8.83
N ASN A 48 10.23 4.41 -10.00
CA ASN A 48 9.35 4.67 -11.15
C ASN A 48 8.20 5.63 -10.85
N LEU A 49 8.39 6.52 -9.89
CA LEU A 49 7.37 7.50 -9.52
C LEU A 49 7.18 8.54 -10.61
N GLU A 50 5.94 8.81 -10.97
CA GLU A 50 5.56 9.88 -11.88
C GLU A 50 4.54 10.78 -11.21
N LYS A 51 4.79 12.08 -11.23
CA LYS A 51 3.85 13.04 -10.66
C LYS A 51 2.65 13.22 -11.57
N THR A 52 1.47 13.34 -10.96
CA THR A 52 0.21 13.61 -11.67
C THR A 52 -0.40 14.90 -11.14
N ASP A 53 -1.49 15.34 -11.74
CA ASP A 53 -2.17 16.57 -11.33
C ASP A 53 -2.71 16.49 -9.90
N CYS A 54 -3.02 15.29 -9.42
CA CYS A 54 -3.64 15.10 -8.10
C CYS A 54 -2.74 14.40 -7.10
N GLY A 55 -1.54 13.99 -7.49
CA GLY A 55 -0.62 13.29 -6.60
C GLY A 55 0.52 12.63 -7.36
N PHE A 56 0.57 11.31 -7.34
CA PHE A 56 1.59 10.58 -8.08
C PHE A 56 1.11 9.16 -8.37
N GLU A 57 1.82 8.50 -9.27
CA GLU A 57 1.58 7.09 -9.57
C GLU A 57 2.90 6.36 -9.77
N GLN A 58 2.87 5.06 -9.56
CA GLN A 58 4.02 4.18 -9.74
C GLN A 58 3.59 2.92 -10.46
N ASN A 59 4.38 2.51 -11.46
CA ASN A 59 4.24 1.23 -12.12
C ASN A 59 5.44 0.38 -11.73
N LEU A 60 5.20 -0.69 -10.99
CA LEU A 60 6.25 -1.52 -10.41
C LEU A 60 6.10 -2.94 -10.92
N LYS A 61 7.11 -3.41 -11.65
CA LYS A 61 7.03 -4.73 -12.27
C LYS A 61 8.26 -5.55 -11.93
N ALA A 62 8.02 -6.79 -11.53
CA ALA A 62 9.05 -7.78 -11.28
C ALA A 62 8.51 -9.16 -11.65
N LYS A 63 9.30 -10.21 -11.40
CA LYS A 63 8.86 -11.57 -11.70
C LYS A 63 7.61 -11.96 -10.93
N ASN A 64 7.47 -11.48 -9.70
CA ASN A 64 6.43 -11.91 -8.77
C ASN A 64 5.26 -10.94 -8.67
N TYR A 65 5.39 -9.74 -9.23
CA TYR A 65 4.34 -8.74 -9.11
C TYR A 65 4.32 -7.80 -10.30
N GLU A 66 3.16 -7.26 -10.55
CA GLU A 66 2.97 -6.17 -11.51
C GLU A 66 1.98 -5.21 -10.87
N ILE A 67 2.52 -4.16 -10.24
CA ILE A 67 1.78 -3.27 -9.36
C ILE A 67 1.51 -1.94 -10.04
N PHE A 68 0.27 -1.50 -9.98
CA PHE A 68 -0.09 -0.12 -10.25
C PHE A 68 -0.50 0.53 -8.93
N TYR A 69 0.25 1.52 -8.49
CA TYR A 69 0.01 2.24 -7.25
C TYR A 69 -0.23 3.70 -7.58
N GLN A 70 -1.33 4.24 -7.08
CA GLN A 70 -1.70 5.61 -7.35
C GLN A 70 -2.18 6.29 -6.08
N VAL A 71 -1.66 7.49 -5.86
CA VAL A 71 -2.14 8.38 -4.81
C VAL A 71 -2.69 9.62 -5.50
N CYS A 72 -3.98 9.88 -5.31
CA CYS A 72 -4.67 10.99 -5.95
C CYS A 72 -5.57 11.65 -4.91
N ASP A 73 -5.25 12.89 -4.54
CA ASP A 73 -5.93 13.62 -3.48
C ASP A 73 -5.95 12.79 -2.19
N ASN A 74 -7.14 12.40 -1.71
CA ASN A 74 -7.27 11.62 -0.48
C ASN A 74 -7.43 10.12 -0.74
N LYS A 75 -7.20 9.68 -1.97
CA LYS A 75 -7.45 8.29 -2.34
C LYS A 75 -6.14 7.59 -2.69
N VAL A 76 -5.95 6.41 -2.11
CA VAL A 76 -4.82 5.54 -2.39
C VAL A 76 -5.34 4.27 -3.05
N SER A 77 -4.77 3.91 -4.19
CA SER A 77 -5.13 2.70 -4.92
C SER A 77 -3.88 1.85 -5.14
N PHE A 78 -3.96 0.60 -4.76
CA PHE A 78 -2.90 -0.39 -4.96
C PHE A 78 -3.50 -1.58 -5.67
N PHE A 79 -2.90 -1.99 -6.76
CA PHE A 79 -3.35 -3.16 -7.49
C PHE A 79 -2.16 -3.97 -7.99
N ASP A 80 -2.08 -5.24 -7.58
CA ASP A 80 -1.10 -6.18 -8.11
C ASP A 80 -1.82 -7.12 -9.06
N LYS A 81 -1.52 -7.01 -10.33
CA LYS A 81 -2.18 -7.77 -11.37
C LYS A 81 -1.86 -9.26 -11.31
N ILE A 82 -0.67 -9.62 -10.85
CA ILE A 82 -0.24 -11.02 -10.80
C ILE A 82 -0.91 -11.75 -9.64
N SER A 83 -0.93 -11.16 -8.46
CA SER A 83 -1.55 -11.78 -7.28
C SER A 83 -3.05 -11.47 -7.15
N HIS A 84 -3.58 -10.61 -8.00
CA HIS A 84 -4.97 -10.12 -7.92
C HIS A 84 -5.27 -9.45 -6.58
N THR A 85 -4.28 -8.76 -6.02
CA THR A 85 -4.44 -8.03 -4.77
C THR A 85 -4.83 -6.59 -5.07
N LYS A 86 -5.92 -6.13 -4.47
CA LYS A 86 -6.41 -4.76 -4.69
C LYS A 86 -6.74 -4.12 -3.35
N ILE A 87 -6.20 -2.91 -3.13
CA ILE A 87 -6.46 -2.12 -1.93
C ILE A 87 -6.84 -0.72 -2.37
N ILE A 88 -7.98 -0.25 -1.89
CA ILE A 88 -8.42 1.13 -2.12
C ILE A 88 -8.73 1.75 -0.78
N LEU A 89 -8.06 2.86 -0.49
CA LEU A 89 -8.24 3.58 0.76
C LEU A 89 -8.62 5.02 0.46
N THR A 90 -9.52 5.56 1.27
CA THR A 90 -9.84 6.98 1.24
C THR A 90 -9.46 7.58 2.57
N HIS A 91 -8.60 8.59 2.56
CA HIS A 91 -8.20 9.31 3.75
C HIS A 91 -9.22 10.37 4.07
N ILE A 92 -9.79 10.31 5.26
CA ILE A 92 -10.72 11.33 5.74
C ILE A 92 -9.93 12.31 6.58
N GLN A 93 -9.89 13.56 6.15
CA GLN A 93 -9.26 14.62 6.92
C GLN A 93 -10.31 15.31 7.77
N ASN A 94 -10.03 15.34 9.06
CA ASN A 94 -10.87 16.08 10.00
C ASN A 94 -10.18 17.37 10.40
#